data_d862d38ab9377e9a365f96f7a23c84a9
#
_entry.id   d862d38ab9377e9a365f96f7a23c84a9
#
_cell.length_a   1.000
_cell.length_b   1.000
_cell.length_c   1.000
_cell.angle_alpha   90.00
_cell.angle_beta   90.00
_cell.angle_gamma   90.00
#
_symmetry.space_group_name_H-M   'P 1'
#
loop_
_entity.id
_entity.type
_entity.pdbx_description
1 polymer ?
#
loop_
_entity_poly.entity_id
_entity_poly.type
_entity_poly.pdbx_seq_one_letter_code
_entity_poly.pdbx_strand_id
1 'polypeptide(L)'
;MKKVDIKLLGMLSFLCLLNACSSGGGDIPTPAPTPPEPTPVVKKIPISLNCGVSSRVTDSNYETGDKVGLYVVNNEGGSAGTLQVSGNHASNVAFSYDGSKWASSSTLYWKDDQTKADFYVYYPYGSVTSVTEHPFSVKKDQSSASSYQASEFLYGVSKNVAPVESAVNVTTYHLMSNAVVKLVAGEGFSEAELNSDHVSVSINGLKTDSKINLRTGEVVATGETHAITPLNIDGTYKALVVPQVVSAEDFIAIEIDGQTYKMPKDDFTFVSGKRHSFTVTVSKKEGGINVNIADWEDDGIDNGGTAE
;
A
#
# COMPACT_ATOMS: atom_id res chain seq x y z
N MET A 1 46.70 27.07 21.51
CA MET A 1 47.78 26.97 22.55
C MET A 1 47.49 25.82 23.50
N LYS A 2 48.52 25.01 23.78
CA LYS A 2 48.68 23.78 24.62
C LYS A 2 48.34 22.50 23.86
N LYS A 3 49.28 21.82 23.19
CA LYS A 3 50.48 21.03 23.60
C LYS A 3 50.08 19.89 24.54
N VAL A 4 50.09 18.66 23.99
CA VAL A 4 51.14 17.60 24.01
C VAL A 4 51.15 16.87 25.35
N ASP A 5 51.05 15.51 25.30
CA ASP A 5 52.15 14.67 25.76
C ASP A 5 51.94 13.18 25.32
N ILE A 6 52.99 12.74 24.64
CA ILE A 6 53.31 11.37 24.26
C ILE A 6 53.98 10.71 25.48
N LYS A 7 53.63 9.49 25.84
CA LYS A 7 54.52 8.61 26.60
C LYS A 7 54.67 7.24 25.96
N LEU A 8 55.80 7.10 25.38
CA LEU A 8 56.57 5.92 24.98
C LEU A 8 57.18 5.25 26.23
N LEU A 9 57.28 3.92 26.27
CA LEU A 9 58.20 3.04 26.98
C LEU A 9 57.50 1.74 27.37
N GLY A 10 57.99 0.56 27.19
CA GLY A 10 59.30 0.09 26.98
C GLY A 10 59.30 -1.39 26.66
N MET A 11 60.24 -1.72 25.84
CA MET A 11 60.69 -3.04 25.41
C MET A 11 61.39 -3.75 26.59
N LEU A 12 61.02 -4.99 26.89
CA LEU A 12 61.86 -5.85 27.75
C LEU A 12 61.99 -7.22 27.07
N SER A 13 63.16 -7.36 26.45
CA SER A 13 63.75 -8.61 26.01
C SER A 13 64.08 -9.44 27.24
N PHE A 14 63.67 -10.69 27.28
CA PHE A 14 64.28 -11.69 28.18
C PHE A 14 64.81 -12.86 27.37
N LEU A 15 66.11 -12.84 27.25
CA LEU A 15 66.93 -13.87 26.65
C LEU A 15 67.26 -14.86 27.78
N CYS A 16 66.89 -16.12 27.70
CA CYS A 16 67.38 -17.16 28.52
C CYS A 16 67.92 -18.33 27.69
N LEU A 17 69.12 -18.58 27.95
CA LEU A 17 70.04 -19.48 27.30
C LEU A 17 69.73 -20.97 27.51
N LEU A 18 70.13 -21.71 26.52
CA LEU A 18 70.20 -23.15 26.37
C LEU A 18 70.91 -23.85 27.54
N ASN A 19 70.39 -24.98 27.95
CA ASN A 19 71.20 -26.11 28.37
C ASN A 19 70.61 -27.43 27.84
N ALA A 20 71.33 -28.02 26.96
CA ALA A 20 71.12 -29.38 26.49
C ALA A 20 71.67 -30.37 27.56
N CYS A 21 70.90 -31.45 27.76
CA CYS A 21 71.49 -32.78 27.96
C CYS A 21 70.39 -33.85 27.90
N SER A 22 70.42 -34.60 26.84
CA SER A 22 70.66 -36.02 26.76
C SER A 22 69.67 -37.02 27.28
N SER A 23 69.18 -37.82 26.30
CA SER A 23 68.86 -39.25 26.36
C SER A 23 67.65 -39.69 27.21
N GLY A 24 66.61 -40.11 26.50
CA GLY A 24 65.51 -40.94 27.00
C GLY A 24 64.44 -41.00 25.98
N GLY A 25 64.42 -42.03 25.11
CA GLY A 25 63.34 -42.27 24.17
C GLY A 25 62.06 -42.54 24.93
N GLY A 26 61.13 -41.65 24.77
CA GLY A 26 59.73 -41.81 25.11
C GLY A 26 58.93 -41.19 24.00
N ASP A 27 58.16 -41.99 23.29
CA ASP A 27 57.16 -41.52 22.27
C ASP A 27 56.26 -40.48 22.94
N ILE A 28 56.40 -39.21 22.53
CA ILE A 28 55.48 -38.17 22.88
C ILE A 28 54.22 -38.48 22.05
N PRO A 29 53.08 -38.79 22.67
CA PRO A 29 51.86 -38.99 21.89
C PRO A 29 51.52 -37.68 21.18
N THR A 30 51.47 -37.71 19.86
CA THR A 30 50.95 -36.62 19.03
C THR A 30 49.57 -36.27 19.55
N PRO A 31 49.30 -35.01 19.93
CA PRO A 31 47.93 -34.62 20.34
C PRO A 31 46.97 -34.98 19.23
N ALA A 32 45.91 -35.68 19.58
CA ALA A 32 44.85 -36.02 18.66
C ALA A 32 44.32 -34.73 18.01
N PRO A 33 44.05 -34.71 16.68
CA PRO A 33 43.48 -33.55 16.04
C PRO A 33 42.22 -33.12 16.77
N THR A 34 42.16 -31.87 17.20
CA THR A 34 40.96 -31.28 17.81
C THR A 34 39.79 -31.45 16.83
N PRO A 35 38.66 -32.04 17.24
CA PRO A 35 37.50 -32.13 16.37
C PRO A 35 37.17 -30.74 15.84
N PRO A 36 36.78 -30.60 14.55
CA PRO A 36 36.37 -29.31 14.01
C PRO A 36 35.22 -28.76 14.87
N GLU A 37 35.36 -27.50 15.27
CA GLU A 37 34.35 -26.78 16.02
C GLU A 37 33.04 -26.82 15.21
N PRO A 38 31.89 -27.22 15.80
CA PRO A 38 30.64 -27.32 15.07
C PRO A 38 30.30 -25.95 14.43
N THR A 39 30.20 -25.94 13.11
CA THR A 39 29.80 -24.74 12.38
C THR A 39 28.47 -24.25 12.94
N PRO A 40 28.35 -22.99 13.37
CA PRO A 40 27.09 -22.48 13.93
C PRO A 40 25.95 -22.68 12.93
N VAL A 41 24.95 -23.46 13.34
CA VAL A 41 23.73 -23.66 12.55
C VAL A 41 22.96 -22.35 12.58
N VAL A 42 23.02 -21.58 11.50
CA VAL A 42 22.22 -20.37 11.36
C VAL A 42 20.74 -20.78 11.38
N LYS A 43 20.04 -20.40 12.44
CA LYS A 43 18.60 -20.64 12.58
C LYS A 43 17.86 -19.88 11.48
N LYS A 44 17.20 -20.61 10.55
CA LYS A 44 16.37 -20.00 9.54
C LYS A 44 15.04 -19.57 10.17
N ILE A 45 14.79 -18.27 10.28
CA ILE A 45 13.54 -17.71 10.79
C ILE A 45 12.61 -17.50 9.60
N PRO A 46 11.42 -18.15 9.54
CA PRO A 46 10.46 -17.94 8.45
C PRO A 46 9.81 -16.56 8.55
N ILE A 47 9.54 -15.95 7.39
CA ILE A 47 8.76 -14.72 7.29
C ILE A 47 7.29 -15.08 7.17
N SER A 48 6.50 -14.67 8.15
CA SER A 48 5.04 -14.69 8.11
C SER A 48 4.52 -13.27 7.97
N LEU A 49 3.41 -13.11 7.24
CA LEU A 49 2.80 -11.80 6.95
C LEU A 49 1.41 -11.72 7.55
N ASN A 50 1.08 -10.58 8.11
CA ASN A 50 -0.26 -10.19 8.49
C ASN A 50 -0.58 -8.83 7.88
N CYS A 51 -1.48 -8.78 6.90
CA CYS A 51 -1.92 -7.54 6.28
C CYS A 51 -3.34 -7.22 6.72
N GLY A 52 -3.55 -5.99 7.17
CA GLY A 52 -4.85 -5.43 7.45
C GLY A 52 -5.06 -4.16 6.65
N VAL A 53 -6.32 -3.84 6.32
CA VAL A 53 -6.69 -2.58 5.69
C VAL A 53 -7.01 -1.56 6.79
N SER A 54 -6.49 -0.34 6.66
CA SER A 54 -6.88 0.75 7.58
C SER A 54 -8.31 1.17 7.28
N SER A 55 -9.20 0.99 8.24
CA SER A 55 -10.65 1.17 8.13
C SER A 55 -11.11 2.64 8.13
N ARG A 56 -10.39 3.54 7.48
CA ARG A 56 -10.88 4.93 7.36
C ARG A 56 -12.04 5.09 6.37
N VAL A 57 -12.30 4.06 5.53
CA VAL A 57 -13.45 3.99 4.63
C VAL A 57 -13.99 2.56 4.67
N THR A 58 -15.21 2.39 5.10
CA THR A 58 -15.84 1.16 5.59
C THR A 58 -16.12 0.06 4.56
N ASP A 59 -15.61 0.10 3.34
CA ASP A 59 -16.12 -0.76 2.27
C ASP A 59 -15.18 -1.88 1.81
N SER A 60 -13.96 -2.02 2.37
CA SER A 60 -13.02 -3.05 1.88
C SER A 60 -12.21 -3.67 3.01
N ASN A 61 -12.53 -4.91 3.33
CA ASN A 61 -11.62 -5.84 3.99
C ASN A 61 -11.12 -6.82 2.94
N TYR A 62 -9.98 -7.45 3.18
CA TYR A 62 -9.54 -8.56 2.35
C TYR A 62 -10.51 -9.73 2.40
N GLU A 63 -10.78 -10.32 1.25
CA GLU A 63 -11.65 -11.48 1.09
C GLU A 63 -10.84 -12.75 0.80
N THR A 64 -11.41 -13.92 1.09
CA THR A 64 -10.78 -15.19 0.78
C THR A 64 -10.48 -15.29 -0.71
N GLY A 65 -9.21 -15.53 -1.04
CA GLY A 65 -8.72 -15.59 -2.42
C GLY A 65 -7.96 -14.33 -2.86
N ASP A 66 -8.04 -13.24 -2.09
CA ASP A 66 -7.26 -12.04 -2.36
C ASP A 66 -5.76 -12.32 -2.35
N LYS A 67 -5.02 -11.60 -3.19
CA LYS A 67 -3.58 -11.73 -3.31
C LYS A 67 -2.91 -10.36 -3.23
N VAL A 68 -1.90 -10.28 -2.38
CA VAL A 68 -1.01 -9.11 -2.29
C VAL A 68 0.38 -9.44 -2.83
N GLY A 69 1.05 -8.43 -3.38
CA GLY A 69 2.46 -8.52 -3.75
C GLY A 69 3.33 -8.05 -2.59
N LEU A 70 4.28 -8.89 -2.19
CA LEU A 70 5.26 -8.56 -1.15
C LEU A 70 6.64 -8.36 -1.74
N TYR A 71 7.28 -7.26 -1.34
CA TYR A 71 8.71 -7.06 -1.47
C TYR A 71 9.34 -6.99 -0.08
N VAL A 72 10.51 -7.60 0.07
CA VAL A 72 11.34 -7.48 1.29
C VAL A 72 12.71 -6.94 0.88
N VAL A 73 13.09 -5.82 1.46
CA VAL A 73 14.35 -5.14 1.17
C VAL A 73 15.20 -5.09 2.44
N ASN A 74 16.32 -5.82 2.45
CA ASN A 74 17.21 -5.84 3.60
C ASN A 74 17.90 -4.48 3.79
N ASN A 75 18.13 -4.10 5.04
CA ASN A 75 18.97 -2.97 5.38
C ASN A 75 20.45 -3.42 5.33
N GLU A 76 21.28 -2.64 4.66
CA GLU A 76 22.71 -2.91 4.53
C GLU A 76 23.52 -1.83 5.25
N GLY A 77 24.50 -2.26 6.09
CA GLY A 77 25.34 -1.34 6.84
C GLY A 77 24.58 -0.35 7.73
N GLY A 78 23.38 -0.73 8.21
CA GLY A 78 22.53 0.13 9.04
C GLY A 78 21.67 1.14 8.26
N SER A 79 21.75 1.13 6.93
CA SER A 79 20.92 1.97 6.04
C SER A 79 19.82 1.15 5.37
N ALA A 80 18.64 1.77 5.18
CA ALA A 80 17.55 1.15 4.43
C ALA A 80 17.97 0.92 2.98
N GLY A 81 17.73 -0.29 2.48
CA GLY A 81 17.90 -0.61 1.06
C GLY A 81 16.87 0.14 0.20
N THR A 82 17.14 0.22 -1.09
CA THR A 82 16.20 0.82 -2.05
C THR A 82 15.40 -0.27 -2.75
N LEU A 83 14.07 -0.19 -2.71
CA LEU A 83 13.18 -1.10 -3.42
C LEU A 83 13.49 -1.09 -4.92
N GLN A 84 13.68 -2.27 -5.51
CA GLN A 84 13.91 -2.51 -6.93
C GLN A 84 12.83 -3.45 -7.49
N VAL A 85 12.71 -3.54 -8.81
CA VAL A 85 11.81 -4.50 -9.48
C VAL A 85 12.22 -5.95 -9.15
N SER A 86 13.54 -6.20 -9.11
CA SER A 86 14.13 -7.52 -8.82
C SER A 86 15.44 -7.34 -8.04
N GLY A 87 15.99 -8.44 -7.50
CA GLY A 87 17.23 -8.40 -6.74
C GLY A 87 17.08 -7.98 -5.28
N ASN A 88 15.86 -7.74 -4.79
CA ASN A 88 15.60 -7.57 -3.37
C ASN A 88 15.72 -8.93 -2.65
N HIS A 89 15.68 -8.93 -1.33
CA HIS A 89 15.63 -10.17 -0.55
C HIS A 89 14.40 -11.04 -0.94
N ALA A 90 13.24 -10.40 -1.10
CA ALA A 90 12.10 -10.97 -1.80
C ALA A 90 11.56 -9.93 -2.80
N SER A 91 11.24 -10.36 -4.03
CA SER A 91 10.77 -9.48 -5.08
C SER A 91 9.44 -9.97 -5.61
N ASN A 92 8.39 -9.19 -5.39
CA ASN A 92 7.04 -9.42 -5.87
C ASN A 92 6.49 -10.82 -5.59
N VAL A 93 6.62 -11.28 -4.35
CA VAL A 93 6.11 -12.58 -3.93
C VAL A 93 4.63 -12.49 -3.63
N ALA A 94 3.83 -13.37 -4.27
CA ALA A 94 2.40 -13.45 -4.01
C ALA A 94 2.12 -14.07 -2.64
N PHE A 95 1.33 -13.36 -1.82
CA PHE A 95 0.68 -13.89 -0.63
C PHE A 95 -0.82 -13.92 -0.87
N SER A 96 -1.43 -15.08 -0.61
CA SER A 96 -2.87 -15.29 -0.74
C SER A 96 -3.53 -15.34 0.63
N TYR A 97 -4.71 -14.73 0.75
CA TYR A 97 -5.52 -14.76 1.97
C TYR A 97 -6.51 -15.92 1.93
N ASP A 98 -6.52 -16.76 2.96
CA ASP A 98 -7.43 -17.92 3.05
C ASP A 98 -8.71 -17.63 3.87
N GLY A 99 -8.92 -16.37 4.27
CA GLY A 99 -10.00 -15.93 5.15
C GLY A 99 -9.56 -15.79 6.62
N SER A 100 -8.35 -16.24 6.97
CA SER A 100 -7.81 -16.15 8.33
C SER A 100 -6.34 -15.74 8.37
N LYS A 101 -5.54 -16.15 7.39
CA LYS A 101 -4.09 -15.91 7.32
C LYS A 101 -3.61 -15.70 5.89
N TRP A 102 -2.45 -15.09 5.80
CA TRP A 102 -1.72 -14.90 4.54
C TRP A 102 -0.66 -15.97 4.36
N ALA A 103 -0.58 -16.55 3.18
CA ALA A 103 0.41 -17.57 2.83
C ALA A 103 0.94 -17.39 1.42
N SER A 104 2.23 -17.67 1.24
CA SER A 104 2.88 -17.77 -0.07
C SER A 104 3.07 -19.22 -0.47
N SER A 105 3.26 -19.49 -1.76
CA SER A 105 3.49 -20.84 -2.30
C SER A 105 4.82 -21.45 -1.83
N SER A 106 5.78 -20.62 -1.41
CA SER A 106 7.07 -21.04 -0.87
C SER A 106 7.39 -20.28 0.38
N THR A 107 8.02 -20.95 1.36
CA THR A 107 8.42 -20.28 2.60
C THR A 107 9.55 -19.31 2.34
N LEU A 108 9.34 -18.04 2.69
CA LEU A 108 10.38 -17.04 2.76
C LEU A 108 11.06 -17.10 4.13
N TYR A 109 12.32 -16.76 4.18
CA TYR A 109 13.08 -16.69 5.43
C TYR A 109 13.76 -15.33 5.55
N TRP A 110 13.98 -14.87 6.77
CA TRP A 110 14.86 -13.75 7.02
C TRP A 110 16.27 -14.05 6.53
N LYS A 111 17.03 -13.02 6.16
CA LYS A 111 18.44 -13.16 5.73
C LYS A 111 19.28 -13.84 6.81
N ASP A 112 19.11 -13.40 8.04
CA ASP A 112 19.73 -13.88 9.27
C ASP A 112 18.88 -13.42 10.48
N ASP A 113 19.40 -13.55 11.71
CA ASP A 113 18.73 -13.14 12.94
C ASP A 113 19.02 -11.69 13.38
N GLN A 114 19.75 -10.91 12.58
CA GLN A 114 20.23 -9.56 12.89
C GLN A 114 19.75 -8.52 11.85
N THR A 115 19.74 -8.90 10.57
CA THR A 115 19.50 -7.98 9.46
C THR A 115 18.04 -7.55 9.43
N LYS A 116 17.81 -6.26 9.69
CA LYS A 116 16.49 -5.65 9.55
C LYS A 116 16.10 -5.51 8.08
N ALA A 117 14.79 -5.43 7.82
CA ALA A 117 14.26 -5.28 6.47
C ALA A 117 13.05 -4.36 6.43
N ASP A 118 12.82 -3.78 5.25
CA ASP A 118 11.61 -3.05 4.89
C ASP A 118 10.68 -3.97 4.11
N PHE A 119 9.39 -3.95 4.47
CA PHE A 119 8.32 -4.73 3.86
C PHE A 119 7.39 -3.80 3.11
N TYR A 120 7.27 -3.98 1.79
CA TYR A 120 6.35 -3.23 0.94
C TYR A 120 5.28 -4.18 0.45
N VAL A 121 4.02 -3.82 0.67
CA VAL A 121 2.85 -4.62 0.30
C VAL A 121 1.94 -3.79 -0.60
N TYR A 122 1.41 -4.40 -1.65
CA TYR A 122 0.42 -3.79 -2.52
C TYR A 122 -0.65 -4.79 -2.96
N TYR A 123 -1.84 -4.29 -3.24
CA TYR A 123 -2.99 -5.01 -3.80
C TYR A 123 -3.59 -4.19 -4.95
N PRO A 124 -4.08 -4.83 -6.01
CA PRO A 124 -4.05 -6.28 -6.27
C PRO A 124 -2.68 -6.77 -6.74
N TYR A 125 -2.34 -8.02 -6.40
CA TYR A 125 -1.12 -8.66 -6.90
C TYR A 125 -1.12 -8.72 -8.42
N GLY A 126 -0.01 -8.36 -9.03
CA GLY A 126 0.17 -8.40 -10.49
C GLY A 126 1.64 -8.37 -10.90
N SER A 127 1.88 -8.32 -12.19
CA SER A 127 3.22 -8.13 -12.75
C SER A 127 3.70 -6.70 -12.53
N VAL A 128 4.92 -6.52 -12.02
CA VAL A 128 5.54 -5.21 -11.80
C VAL A 128 6.75 -5.06 -12.72
N THR A 129 6.67 -4.12 -13.64
CA THR A 129 7.78 -3.77 -14.56
C THR A 129 8.55 -2.53 -14.11
N SER A 130 7.94 -1.72 -13.23
CA SER A 130 8.54 -0.54 -12.60
C SER A 130 8.01 -0.39 -11.19
N VAL A 131 8.89 -0.16 -10.21
CA VAL A 131 8.48 0.15 -8.83
C VAL A 131 8.26 1.64 -8.58
N THR A 132 8.65 2.50 -9.50
CA THR A 132 8.45 3.96 -9.42
C THR A 132 7.29 4.45 -10.27
N GLU A 133 6.89 3.66 -11.27
CA GLU A 133 5.82 4.00 -12.22
C GLU A 133 4.99 2.75 -12.55
N HIS A 134 4.50 2.07 -11.51
CA HIS A 134 3.62 0.92 -11.69
C HIS A 134 2.28 1.36 -12.30
N PRO A 135 1.89 0.86 -13.48
CA PRO A 135 0.65 1.26 -14.12
C PRO A 135 -0.55 0.65 -13.41
N PHE A 136 -1.58 1.46 -13.18
CA PHE A 136 -2.86 1.00 -12.66
C PHE A 136 -3.99 1.84 -13.26
N SER A 137 -5.15 1.22 -13.52
CA SER A 137 -6.31 1.90 -14.06
C SER A 137 -7.57 1.51 -13.30
N VAL A 138 -8.36 2.50 -12.89
CA VAL A 138 -9.71 2.27 -12.41
C VAL A 138 -10.64 1.93 -13.60
N LYS A 139 -11.67 1.14 -13.37
CA LYS A 139 -12.64 0.81 -14.41
C LYS A 139 -13.50 2.02 -14.76
N LYS A 140 -13.77 2.23 -16.04
CA LYS A 140 -14.73 3.25 -16.50
C LYS A 140 -16.17 2.85 -16.17
N ASP A 141 -16.48 1.58 -16.27
CA ASP A 141 -17.74 1.01 -15.81
C ASP A 141 -17.49 0.31 -14.46
N GLN A 142 -17.98 0.91 -13.39
CA GLN A 142 -17.94 0.38 -12.03
C GLN A 142 -19.36 0.02 -11.54
N SER A 143 -20.33 -0.14 -12.42
CA SER A 143 -21.75 -0.43 -12.06
C SER A 143 -21.92 -1.78 -11.35
N SER A 144 -20.97 -2.70 -11.45
CA SER A 144 -20.95 -3.96 -10.69
C SER A 144 -20.00 -3.90 -9.50
N ALA A 145 -20.32 -4.65 -8.43
CA ALA A 145 -19.45 -4.78 -7.25
C ALA A 145 -18.04 -5.26 -7.63
N SER A 146 -17.93 -6.21 -8.57
CA SER A 146 -16.63 -6.72 -9.03
C SER A 146 -15.80 -5.68 -9.78
N SER A 147 -16.44 -4.84 -10.62
CA SER A 147 -15.75 -3.75 -11.32
C SER A 147 -15.31 -2.64 -10.35
N TYR A 148 -16.12 -2.34 -9.36
CA TYR A 148 -15.80 -1.41 -8.29
C TYR A 148 -14.60 -1.91 -7.49
N GLN A 149 -14.61 -3.16 -7.01
CA GLN A 149 -13.47 -3.79 -6.33
C GLN A 149 -12.21 -3.83 -7.19
N ALA A 150 -12.34 -4.15 -8.50
CA ALA A 150 -11.20 -4.16 -9.42
C ALA A 150 -10.57 -2.77 -9.66
N SER A 151 -11.23 -1.70 -9.20
CA SER A 151 -10.73 -0.32 -9.23
C SER A 151 -9.99 0.08 -7.94
N GLU A 152 -9.88 -0.82 -6.96
CA GLU A 152 -9.17 -0.58 -5.70
C GLU A 152 -7.67 -0.84 -5.84
N PHE A 153 -6.89 0.02 -5.22
CA PHE A 153 -5.45 -0.19 -5.02
C PHE A 153 -5.07 0.11 -3.58
N LEU A 154 -4.53 -0.91 -2.90
CA LEU A 154 -4.05 -0.78 -1.53
C LEU A 154 -2.53 -0.82 -1.49
N TYR A 155 -1.94 -0.07 -0.58
CA TYR A 155 -0.51 0.00 -0.40
C TYR A 155 -0.14 0.18 1.07
N GLY A 156 0.92 -0.49 1.51
CA GLY A 156 1.43 -0.35 2.88
C GLY A 156 2.91 -0.67 2.98
N VAL A 157 3.56 -0.09 3.98
CA VAL A 157 4.98 -0.30 4.25
C VAL A 157 5.21 -0.44 5.75
N SER A 158 5.98 -1.47 6.13
CA SER A 158 6.58 -1.57 7.46
C SER A 158 8.09 -1.49 7.32
N LYS A 159 8.71 -0.46 7.90
CA LYS A 159 10.14 -0.18 7.74
C LYS A 159 10.96 -0.62 8.94
N ASN A 160 12.22 -0.97 8.68
CA ASN A 160 13.24 -1.25 9.70
C ASN A 160 12.82 -2.36 10.68
N VAL A 161 12.09 -3.36 10.18
CA VAL A 161 11.60 -4.49 10.98
C VAL A 161 12.75 -5.42 11.31
N ALA A 162 12.94 -5.73 12.59
CA ALA A 162 13.91 -6.73 13.04
C ALA A 162 13.38 -8.14 12.76
N PRO A 163 14.25 -9.15 12.56
CA PRO A 163 13.83 -10.53 12.43
C PRO A 163 12.98 -11.00 13.61
N VAL A 164 11.81 -11.56 13.32
CA VAL A 164 10.84 -12.06 14.30
C VAL A 164 10.26 -13.39 13.85
N GLU A 165 9.88 -14.25 14.80
CA GLU A 165 9.17 -15.51 14.52
C GLU A 165 7.66 -15.31 14.34
N SER A 166 7.12 -14.21 14.90
CA SER A 166 5.72 -13.81 14.70
C SER A 166 5.50 -13.20 13.31
N ALA A 167 4.25 -13.06 12.91
CA ALA A 167 3.92 -12.40 11.65
C ALA A 167 4.34 -10.90 11.66
N VAL A 168 4.91 -10.44 10.56
CA VAL A 168 5.16 -9.02 10.31
C VAL A 168 3.83 -8.36 9.97
N ASN A 169 3.45 -7.36 10.75
CA ASN A 169 2.22 -6.60 10.51
C ASN A 169 2.48 -5.48 9.52
N VAL A 170 1.69 -5.43 8.45
CA VAL A 170 1.69 -4.34 7.48
C VAL A 170 0.27 -3.81 7.35
N THR A 171 0.05 -2.56 7.74
CA THR A 171 -1.21 -1.88 7.49
C THR A 171 -1.21 -1.30 6.10
N THR A 172 -2.20 -1.65 5.28
CA THR A 172 -2.40 -1.09 3.94
C THR A 172 -3.47 -0.01 3.97
N TYR A 173 -3.34 0.95 3.07
CA TYR A 173 -4.19 2.11 2.92
C TYR A 173 -4.72 2.18 1.49
N HIS A 174 -5.92 2.70 1.32
CA HIS A 174 -6.48 3.00 0.01
C HIS A 174 -5.65 4.08 -0.69
N LEU A 175 -5.28 3.84 -1.94
CA LEU A 175 -4.62 4.86 -2.76
C LEU A 175 -5.61 5.59 -3.67
N MET A 176 -6.73 4.97 -4.02
CA MET A 176 -7.77 5.63 -4.80
C MET A 176 -8.64 6.51 -3.90
N SER A 177 -9.31 7.49 -4.49
CA SER A 177 -10.34 8.30 -3.84
C SER A 177 -11.70 7.63 -4.03
N ASN A 178 -12.60 7.75 -3.05
CA ASN A 178 -13.97 7.25 -3.15
C ASN A 178 -14.93 8.43 -3.35
N ALA A 179 -15.50 8.56 -4.56
CA ALA A 179 -16.56 9.51 -4.86
C ALA A 179 -17.91 8.88 -4.50
N VAL A 180 -18.71 9.57 -3.69
CA VAL A 180 -20.04 9.14 -3.26
C VAL A 180 -21.05 10.20 -3.66
N VAL A 181 -21.99 9.86 -4.53
CA VAL A 181 -23.05 10.77 -5.00
C VAL A 181 -24.38 10.31 -4.45
N LYS A 182 -25.12 11.24 -3.82
CA LYS A 182 -26.51 11.07 -3.40
C LYS A 182 -27.38 12.06 -4.14
N LEU A 183 -28.49 11.58 -4.67
CA LEU A 183 -29.49 12.42 -5.29
C LEU A 183 -30.57 12.79 -4.26
N VAL A 184 -31.04 14.03 -4.32
CA VAL A 184 -32.11 14.56 -3.50
C VAL A 184 -33.17 15.16 -4.44
N ALA A 185 -34.43 14.86 -4.19
CA ALA A 185 -35.53 15.38 -4.97
C ALA A 185 -35.73 16.87 -4.69
N GLY A 186 -35.59 17.67 -5.75
CA GLY A 186 -35.98 19.08 -5.78
C GLY A 186 -37.38 19.27 -6.39
N GLU A 187 -37.64 20.51 -6.80
CA GLU A 187 -38.96 20.86 -7.37
C GLU A 187 -39.26 20.02 -8.62
N GLY A 188 -40.43 19.37 -8.63
CA GLY A 188 -40.94 18.56 -9.73
C GLY A 188 -40.47 17.11 -9.76
N PHE A 189 -39.62 16.68 -8.82
CA PHE A 189 -39.25 15.28 -8.62
C PHE A 189 -39.71 14.75 -7.28
N SER A 190 -39.88 13.45 -7.18
CA SER A 190 -40.04 12.70 -5.95
C SER A 190 -38.81 11.80 -5.71
N GLU A 191 -38.54 11.42 -4.47
CA GLU A 191 -37.47 10.46 -4.14
C GLU A 191 -37.67 9.11 -4.85
N ALA A 192 -38.92 8.68 -5.08
CA ALA A 192 -39.27 7.46 -5.80
C ALA A 192 -38.81 7.52 -7.27
N GLU A 193 -38.97 8.67 -7.93
CA GLU A 193 -38.50 8.87 -9.31
C GLU A 193 -36.98 8.83 -9.39
N LEU A 194 -36.27 9.43 -8.41
CA LEU A 194 -34.78 9.44 -8.37
C LEU A 194 -34.19 8.08 -8.03
N ASN A 195 -34.93 7.17 -7.42
CA ASN A 195 -34.53 5.81 -7.12
C ASN A 195 -35.04 4.77 -8.13
N SER A 196 -35.60 5.21 -9.26
CA SER A 196 -36.11 4.31 -10.29
C SER A 196 -34.98 3.77 -11.20
N ASP A 197 -35.29 2.67 -11.92
CA ASP A 197 -34.38 2.08 -12.92
C ASP A 197 -34.14 2.96 -14.15
N HIS A 198 -34.87 4.07 -14.27
CA HIS A 198 -34.76 5.06 -15.35
C HIS A 198 -33.71 6.14 -15.05
N VAL A 199 -33.04 6.05 -13.88
CA VAL A 199 -31.98 7.01 -13.46
C VAL A 199 -30.62 6.40 -13.69
N SER A 200 -29.79 7.08 -14.45
CA SER A 200 -28.37 6.76 -14.55
C SER A 200 -27.53 7.96 -14.12
N VAL A 201 -26.36 7.67 -13.51
CA VAL A 201 -25.41 8.68 -13.05
C VAL A 201 -24.05 8.40 -13.67
N SER A 202 -23.38 9.45 -14.11
CA SER A 202 -21.98 9.40 -14.53
C SER A 202 -21.17 10.49 -13.84
N ILE A 203 -19.89 10.20 -13.58
CA ILE A 203 -18.92 11.16 -13.06
C ILE A 203 -17.88 11.39 -14.15
N ASN A 204 -17.81 12.61 -14.65
CA ASN A 204 -17.14 12.97 -15.90
C ASN A 204 -15.84 13.77 -15.67
N GLY A 205 -15.02 13.91 -16.71
CA GLY A 205 -13.80 14.69 -16.68
C GLY A 205 -12.64 14.02 -15.94
N LEU A 206 -12.72 12.70 -15.72
CA LEU A 206 -11.78 11.95 -14.90
C LEU A 206 -10.76 11.17 -15.73
N LYS A 207 -9.48 11.29 -15.40
CA LYS A 207 -8.45 10.35 -15.84
C LYS A 207 -8.63 9.05 -15.09
N THR A 208 -8.66 7.95 -15.82
CA THR A 208 -8.83 6.60 -15.24
C THR A 208 -7.52 5.84 -15.13
N ASP A 209 -6.47 6.29 -15.81
CA ASP A 209 -5.15 5.69 -15.77
C ASP A 209 -4.24 6.41 -14.76
N SER A 210 -3.34 5.66 -14.16
CA SER A 210 -2.37 6.19 -13.20
C SER A 210 -1.02 5.49 -13.26
N LYS A 211 -0.01 6.14 -12.69
CA LYS A 211 1.29 5.57 -12.32
C LYS A 211 1.42 5.65 -10.82
N ILE A 212 1.76 4.52 -10.19
CA ILE A 212 1.91 4.38 -8.75
C ILE A 212 3.37 4.12 -8.41
N ASN A 213 3.91 4.90 -7.49
CA ASN A 213 5.24 4.70 -6.95
C ASN A 213 5.17 3.74 -5.74
N LEU A 214 5.56 2.48 -5.93
CA LEU A 214 5.57 1.47 -4.87
C LEU A 214 6.65 1.70 -3.80
N ARG A 215 7.53 2.71 -3.94
CA ARG A 215 8.45 3.12 -2.88
C ARG A 215 7.80 4.06 -1.88
N THR A 216 6.81 4.85 -2.33
CA THR A 216 6.22 5.95 -1.56
C THR A 216 4.71 5.86 -1.39
N GLY A 217 4.00 5.12 -2.26
CA GLY A 217 2.54 5.13 -2.35
C GLY A 217 1.98 6.33 -3.11
N GLU A 218 2.82 7.15 -3.74
CA GLU A 218 2.38 8.29 -4.54
C GLU A 218 1.67 7.83 -5.82
N VAL A 219 0.57 8.50 -6.16
CA VAL A 219 -0.25 8.23 -7.35
C VAL A 219 -0.26 9.46 -8.24
N VAL A 220 0.00 9.26 -9.53
CA VAL A 220 -0.06 10.30 -10.55
C VAL A 220 -1.07 9.89 -11.61
N ALA A 221 -2.15 10.67 -11.78
CA ALA A 221 -3.14 10.46 -12.82
C ALA A 221 -2.56 10.76 -14.21
N THR A 222 -2.85 9.87 -15.17
CA THR A 222 -2.30 9.96 -16.55
C THR A 222 -3.39 9.69 -17.59
N GLY A 223 -3.07 9.90 -18.85
CA GLY A 223 -3.96 9.60 -19.97
C GLY A 223 -5.07 10.63 -20.17
N GLU A 224 -6.04 10.26 -20.99
CA GLU A 224 -7.20 11.07 -21.35
C GLU A 224 -8.30 11.01 -20.28
N THR A 225 -9.17 11.99 -20.28
CA THR A 225 -10.35 12.03 -19.40
C THR A 225 -11.49 11.19 -19.94
N HIS A 226 -12.24 10.57 -19.03
CA HIS A 226 -13.36 9.71 -19.32
C HIS A 226 -14.52 9.97 -18.35
N ALA A 227 -15.69 9.41 -18.66
CA ALA A 227 -16.77 9.23 -17.72
C ALA A 227 -16.58 7.92 -16.94
N ILE A 228 -16.96 7.92 -15.67
CA ILE A 228 -17.10 6.72 -14.84
C ILE A 228 -18.57 6.51 -14.53
N THR A 229 -19.05 5.28 -14.83
CA THR A 229 -20.37 4.82 -14.38
C THR A 229 -20.21 4.23 -12.98
N PRO A 230 -20.80 4.84 -11.92
CA PRO A 230 -20.62 4.39 -10.54
C PRO A 230 -21.46 3.15 -10.21
N LEU A 231 -21.07 2.46 -9.12
CA LEU A 231 -21.89 1.43 -8.49
C LEU A 231 -23.07 2.09 -7.77
N ASN A 232 -24.28 1.66 -8.07
CA ASN A 232 -25.47 2.08 -7.33
C ASN A 232 -25.80 1.06 -6.23
N ILE A 233 -25.86 1.54 -4.99
CA ILE A 233 -26.33 0.76 -3.84
C ILE A 233 -27.44 1.59 -3.17
N ASP A 234 -28.69 1.15 -3.36
CA ASP A 234 -29.86 1.76 -2.75
C ASP A 234 -29.94 3.31 -2.94
N GLY A 235 -29.71 3.78 -4.17
CA GLY A 235 -29.73 5.20 -4.51
C GLY A 235 -28.47 5.98 -4.10
N THR A 236 -27.46 5.30 -3.58
CA THR A 236 -26.13 5.86 -3.33
C THR A 236 -25.16 5.38 -4.42
N TYR A 237 -24.61 6.30 -5.20
CA TYR A 237 -23.72 6.03 -6.31
C TYR A 237 -22.26 6.19 -5.85
N LYS A 238 -21.47 5.13 -5.97
CA LYS A 238 -20.06 5.09 -5.50
C LYS A 238 -19.11 4.79 -6.64
N ALA A 239 -17.99 5.51 -6.71
CA ALA A 239 -16.93 5.24 -7.67
C ALA A 239 -15.55 5.42 -7.04
N LEU A 240 -14.62 4.51 -7.37
CA LEU A 240 -13.21 4.69 -7.08
C LEU A 240 -12.57 5.50 -8.21
N VAL A 241 -11.89 6.57 -7.82
CA VAL A 241 -11.33 7.59 -8.71
C VAL A 241 -9.84 7.73 -8.46
N VAL A 242 -9.04 7.82 -9.51
CA VAL A 242 -7.62 8.18 -9.38
C VAL A 242 -7.50 9.57 -8.75
N PRO A 243 -6.68 9.75 -7.70
CA PRO A 243 -6.44 11.06 -7.10
C PRO A 243 -5.97 12.09 -8.15
N GLN A 244 -6.72 13.18 -8.29
CA GLN A 244 -6.48 14.20 -9.32
C GLN A 244 -7.26 15.48 -9.06
N VAL A 245 -6.90 16.54 -9.74
CA VAL A 245 -7.74 17.75 -9.86
C VAL A 245 -8.65 17.59 -11.07
N VAL A 246 -9.92 17.93 -10.92
CA VAL A 246 -10.91 17.88 -11.98
C VAL A 246 -11.63 19.22 -12.11
N SER A 247 -11.86 19.63 -13.37
CA SER A 247 -12.74 20.71 -13.76
C SER A 247 -13.58 20.23 -14.95
N ALA A 248 -14.89 20.20 -14.78
CA ALA A 248 -15.83 19.78 -15.83
C ALA A 248 -17.19 20.43 -15.65
N GLU A 249 -17.77 20.95 -16.73
CA GLU A 249 -19.12 21.54 -16.72
C GLU A 249 -20.24 20.52 -16.52
N ASP A 250 -19.95 19.26 -16.80
CA ASP A 250 -20.85 18.12 -16.60
C ASP A 250 -20.26 17.09 -15.64
N PHE A 251 -19.57 17.57 -14.60
CA PHE A 251 -18.84 16.73 -13.64
C PHE A 251 -19.68 15.57 -13.10
N ILE A 252 -20.90 15.83 -12.67
CA ILE A 252 -21.92 14.80 -12.42
C ILE A 252 -23.03 14.99 -13.43
N ALA A 253 -23.25 14.00 -14.28
CA ALA A 253 -24.39 13.98 -15.18
C ALA A 253 -25.38 12.90 -14.74
N ILE A 254 -26.66 13.28 -14.71
CA ILE A 254 -27.77 12.45 -14.26
C ILE A 254 -28.76 12.39 -15.43
N GLU A 255 -29.07 11.20 -15.92
CA GLU A 255 -30.07 10.99 -16.94
C GLU A 255 -31.35 10.40 -16.30
N ILE A 256 -32.49 11.01 -16.53
CA ILE A 256 -33.78 10.58 -16.03
C ILE A 256 -34.77 10.63 -17.21
N ASP A 257 -35.34 9.48 -17.58
CA ASP A 257 -36.28 9.37 -18.71
C ASP A 257 -35.78 10.03 -20.02
N GLY A 258 -34.46 9.92 -20.29
CA GLY A 258 -33.81 10.49 -21.49
C GLY A 258 -33.53 11.99 -21.39
N GLN A 259 -33.81 12.64 -20.28
CA GLN A 259 -33.43 14.03 -20.00
C GLN A 259 -32.14 14.07 -19.14
N THR A 260 -31.15 14.83 -19.58
CA THR A 260 -29.86 14.95 -18.86
C THR A 260 -29.84 16.20 -17.98
N TYR A 261 -29.44 16.01 -16.72
CA TYR A 261 -29.19 17.04 -15.72
C TYR A 261 -27.70 17.05 -15.40
N LYS A 262 -27.06 18.24 -15.33
CA LYS A 262 -25.62 18.37 -15.21
C LYS A 262 -25.25 19.21 -14.00
N MET A 263 -24.26 18.76 -13.23
CA MET A 263 -23.65 19.51 -12.16
C MET A 263 -22.19 19.82 -12.54
N PRO A 264 -21.83 21.10 -12.72
CA PRO A 264 -20.47 21.49 -12.98
C PRO A 264 -19.62 21.45 -11.70
N LYS A 265 -18.31 21.31 -11.86
CA LYS A 265 -17.34 21.46 -10.80
C LYS A 265 -16.02 21.99 -11.34
N ASP A 266 -15.50 23.01 -10.67
CA ASP A 266 -14.21 23.63 -10.99
C ASP A 266 -13.20 23.37 -9.90
N ASP A 267 -11.96 23.04 -10.30
CA ASP A 267 -10.78 22.87 -9.45
C ASP A 267 -11.01 21.98 -8.21
N PHE A 268 -11.80 20.91 -8.40
CA PHE A 268 -12.03 19.97 -7.34
C PHE A 268 -10.90 18.94 -7.24
N THR A 269 -10.37 18.71 -6.03
CA THR A 269 -9.28 17.77 -5.79
C THR A 269 -9.78 16.49 -5.15
N PHE A 270 -9.66 15.37 -5.87
CA PHE A 270 -9.75 14.04 -5.30
C PHE A 270 -8.44 13.69 -4.59
N VAL A 271 -8.51 13.46 -3.28
CA VAL A 271 -7.35 13.16 -2.43
C VAL A 271 -7.23 11.66 -2.20
N SER A 272 -6.01 11.11 -2.32
CA SER A 272 -5.71 9.70 -2.08
C SER A 272 -6.23 9.24 -0.72
N GLY A 273 -6.95 8.09 -0.70
CA GLY A 273 -7.49 7.46 0.49
C GLY A 273 -8.61 8.25 1.18
N LYS A 274 -9.21 9.23 0.50
CA LYS A 274 -10.32 10.02 1.04
C LYS A 274 -11.63 9.69 0.33
N ARG A 275 -12.73 9.77 1.11
CA ARG A 275 -14.09 9.80 0.59
C ARG A 275 -14.48 11.24 0.34
N HIS A 276 -15.16 11.48 -0.79
CA HIS A 276 -15.71 12.77 -1.18
C HIS A 276 -17.20 12.58 -1.50
N SER A 277 -18.06 13.18 -0.68
CA SER A 277 -19.50 13.07 -0.81
C SER A 277 -20.07 14.26 -1.55
N PHE A 278 -20.98 13.99 -2.50
CA PHE A 278 -21.69 14.96 -3.31
C PHE A 278 -23.20 14.74 -3.13
N THR A 279 -23.89 15.69 -2.51
CA THR A 279 -25.35 15.70 -2.46
C THR A 279 -25.86 16.58 -3.58
N VAL A 280 -26.57 15.99 -4.54
CA VAL A 280 -27.03 16.68 -5.74
C VAL A 280 -28.56 16.77 -5.72
N THR A 281 -29.08 17.99 -5.58
CA THR A 281 -30.52 18.25 -5.69
C THR A 281 -30.90 18.37 -7.15
N VAL A 282 -31.82 17.51 -7.62
CA VAL A 282 -32.29 17.47 -8.99
C VAL A 282 -33.68 18.07 -9.08
N SER A 283 -33.88 19.10 -9.91
CA SER A 283 -35.17 19.81 -10.07
C SER A 283 -35.59 19.90 -11.52
N LYS A 284 -36.90 19.71 -11.79
CA LYS A 284 -37.56 20.08 -13.05
C LYS A 284 -37.90 21.55 -12.97
N LYS A 285 -37.30 22.39 -13.80
CA LYS A 285 -37.64 23.80 -13.88
C LYS A 285 -38.16 24.14 -15.26
N GLU A 286 -39.32 24.82 -15.36
CA GLU A 286 -39.75 25.42 -16.62
C GLU A 286 -38.67 26.44 -17.06
N GLY A 287 -37.92 26.12 -18.11
CA GLY A 287 -36.93 27.01 -18.75
C GLY A 287 -35.49 26.96 -18.21
N GLY A 288 -35.13 26.00 -17.36
CA GLY A 288 -33.73 25.85 -16.92
C GLY A 288 -33.53 24.90 -15.75
N ILE A 289 -32.34 24.33 -15.72
CA ILE A 289 -31.91 23.39 -14.66
C ILE A 289 -31.31 24.21 -13.53
N ASN A 290 -31.79 24.05 -12.30
CA ASN A 290 -31.08 24.48 -11.10
C ASN A 290 -30.59 23.23 -10.37
N VAL A 291 -29.26 23.03 -10.36
CA VAL A 291 -28.61 22.08 -9.46
C VAL A 291 -28.09 22.90 -8.28
N ASN A 292 -28.70 22.71 -7.11
CA ASN A 292 -28.14 23.28 -5.87
C ASN A 292 -27.17 22.26 -5.28
N ILE A 293 -25.96 22.70 -5.05
CA ILE A 293 -24.94 21.93 -4.31
C ILE A 293 -25.20 22.25 -2.84
N ALA A 294 -25.60 21.25 -2.05
CA ALA A 294 -25.53 21.40 -0.61
C ALA A 294 -24.04 21.41 -0.21
N ASP A 295 -23.70 22.26 0.76
CA ASP A 295 -22.34 22.35 1.30
C ASP A 295 -21.84 20.96 1.72
N TRP A 296 -20.53 20.77 1.59
CA TRP A 296 -19.83 19.55 1.92
C TRP A 296 -20.15 19.11 3.34
N GLU A 297 -20.81 17.99 3.52
CA GLU A 297 -20.66 17.22 4.75
C GLU A 297 -19.42 16.33 4.57
N ASP A 298 -18.30 16.80 5.09
CA ASP A 298 -17.26 15.90 5.57
C ASP A 298 -17.96 15.00 6.58
N ASP A 299 -17.87 13.67 6.43
CA ASP A 299 -18.52 12.74 7.36
C ASP A 299 -18.04 12.92 8.81
N GLY A 300 -17.22 13.96 9.06
CA GLY A 300 -16.83 14.53 10.37
C GLY A 300 -16.24 13.53 11.34
N ILE A 301 -15.99 12.30 10.88
CA ILE A 301 -15.37 11.27 11.70
C ILE A 301 -13.87 11.34 11.47
N ASP A 302 -13.22 12.24 12.20
CA ASP A 302 -11.81 12.06 12.52
C ASP A 302 -11.70 10.85 13.46
N ASN A 303 -11.50 9.66 12.87
CA ASN A 303 -11.19 8.44 13.61
C ASN A 303 -9.72 8.41 14.05
N GLY A 304 -9.12 9.57 14.31
CA GLY A 304 -7.83 9.72 14.94
C GLY A 304 -7.95 9.26 16.39
N GLY A 305 -7.74 7.97 16.63
CA GLY A 305 -7.48 7.47 17.97
C GLY A 305 -6.13 7.99 18.41
N THR A 306 -6.08 8.74 19.50
CA THR A 306 -4.86 8.94 20.27
C THR A 306 -4.42 7.58 20.78
N ALA A 307 -3.26 7.11 20.30
CA ALA A 307 -2.52 6.06 20.99
C ALA A 307 -1.89 6.72 22.22
N GLU A 308 -2.33 6.35 23.42
CA GLU A 308 -1.57 6.50 24.66
C GLU A 308 -0.51 5.40 24.76
#